data_752567f6536b64afddfc6c07ef602e97
#
_entry.id   752567f6536b64afddfc6c07ef602e97
#
_cell.length_a   1.000
_cell.length_b   1.000
_cell.length_c   1.000
_cell.angle_alpha   90.00
_cell.angle_beta   90.00
_cell.angle_gamma   90.00
#
_symmetry.space_group_name_H-M   'P 1'
#
loop_
_entity.id
_entity.type
_entity.pdbx_description
1 polymer ?
#
loop_
_entity_poly.entity_id
_entity_poly.type
_entity_poly.pdbx_seq_one_letter_code
_entity_poly.pdbx_strand_id
1 'polypeptide(L)' 'MISIIDALQTLRPKAQWLLHGDSLEWLDTVQTEPTSTELATEVTRLQAAYDAQAYARSRKAAYD' A
#
# COMPACT_ATOMS: atom_id res chain seq x y z
N MET A 1 8.05 2.47 -5.53
CA MET A 1 8.05 2.60 -4.07
C MET A 1 6.64 2.49 -3.53
N ILE A 2 6.45 1.73 -2.46
CA ILE A 2 5.13 1.54 -1.88
C ILE A 2 4.79 2.71 -0.97
N SER A 3 3.59 3.26 -1.12
CA SER A 3 3.13 4.39 -0.34
C SER A 3 1.93 4.00 0.52
N ILE A 4 1.52 4.92 1.40
CA ILE A 4 0.34 4.71 2.24
C ILE A 4 -0.91 4.57 1.37
N ILE A 5 -0.93 5.18 0.20
CA ILE A 5 -2.04 5.06 -0.74
C ILE A 5 -2.20 3.61 -1.19
N ASP A 6 -1.10 2.95 -1.50
CA ASP A 6 -1.14 1.54 -1.90
C ASP A 6 -1.67 0.68 -0.76
N ALA A 7 -1.22 0.94 0.47
CA ALA A 7 -1.69 0.21 1.65
C ALA A 7 -3.18 0.40 1.87
N LEU A 8 -3.66 1.64 1.71
CA LEU A 8 -5.09 1.92 1.85
C LEU A 8 -5.91 1.17 0.82
N GLN A 9 -5.45 1.11 -0.41
CA GLN A 9 -6.17 0.42 -1.48
C GLN A 9 -6.23 -1.08 -1.27
N THR A 10 -5.19 -1.67 -0.68
CA THR A 10 -5.17 -3.11 -0.44
C THR A 10 -5.92 -3.50 0.83
N LEU A 11 -5.85 -2.68 1.88
CA LEU A 11 -6.54 -2.97 3.13
C LEU A 11 -8.04 -2.68 3.05
N ARG A 12 -8.41 -1.59 2.38
CA ARG A 12 -9.80 -1.14 2.27
C ARG A 12 -10.12 -0.80 0.82
N PRO A 13 -10.25 -1.81 -0.04
CA PRO A 13 -10.55 -1.55 -1.45
C PRO A 13 -11.91 -0.84 -1.60
N LYS A 14 -11.94 0.13 -2.50
CA LYS A 14 -13.13 0.93 -2.78
C LYS A 14 -13.59 1.82 -1.63
N ALA A 15 -12.80 1.96 -0.58
CA ALA A 15 -13.12 2.85 0.52
C ALA A 15 -13.02 4.31 0.07
N GLN A 16 -13.81 5.17 0.71
CA GLN A 16 -13.80 6.59 0.44
C GLN A 16 -12.92 7.30 1.46
N TRP A 17 -11.91 7.99 0.97
CA TRP A 17 -10.99 8.73 1.82
C TRP A 17 -10.30 9.81 1.00
N LEU A 18 -9.74 10.80 1.71
CA LEU A 18 -8.97 11.87 1.10
C LEU A 18 -7.64 11.97 1.82
N LEU A 19 -6.61 12.30 1.08
CA LEU A 19 -5.28 12.50 1.64
C LEU A 19 -4.89 13.96 1.45
N HIS A 20 -4.66 14.66 2.57
CA HIS A 20 -4.25 16.06 2.57
C HIS A 20 -2.80 16.15 3.05
N GLY A 21 -1.84 16.13 2.11
CA GLY A 21 -0.44 16.05 2.49
C GLY A 21 -0.18 14.79 3.30
N ASP A 22 0.14 14.94 4.58
CA ASP A 22 0.40 13.81 5.48
C ASP A 22 -0.83 13.40 6.28
N SER A 23 -1.96 14.08 6.08
CA SER A 23 -3.16 13.85 6.86
C SER A 23 -4.17 13.05 6.07
N LEU A 24 -4.67 11.96 6.66
CA LEU A 24 -5.69 11.12 6.05
C LEU A 24 -7.06 11.51 6.62
N GLU A 25 -8.00 11.79 5.72
CA GLU A 25 -9.39 12.01 6.09
C GLU A 25 -10.21 10.82 5.64
N TRP A 26 -10.78 10.09 6.60
CA TRP A 26 -11.57 8.90 6.33
C TRP A 26 -13.03 9.28 6.15
N LEU A 27 -13.57 9.00 4.97
CA LEU A 27 -14.94 9.38 4.61
C LEU A 27 -15.89 8.18 4.55
N ASP A 28 -15.35 6.98 4.47
CA ASP A 28 -16.17 5.78 4.33
C ASP A 28 -16.91 5.46 5.62
N THR A 29 -18.22 5.24 5.53
CA THR A 29 -19.04 4.90 6.68
C THR A 29 -19.30 3.40 6.80
N VAL A 30 -18.96 2.63 5.80
CA VAL A 30 -19.17 1.18 5.77
C VAL A 30 -17.92 0.44 6.25
N GLN A 31 -16.75 0.86 5.79
CA GLN A 31 -15.49 0.24 6.16
C GLN A 31 -14.82 1.05 7.26
N THR A 32 -14.22 0.34 8.22
CA THR A 32 -13.53 0.99 9.34
C THR A 32 -12.18 1.53 8.90
N GLU A 33 -11.84 2.74 9.37
CA GLU A 33 -10.53 3.32 9.09
C GLU A 33 -9.42 2.41 9.63
N PRO A 34 -8.41 2.09 8.80
CA PRO A 34 -7.29 1.30 9.30
C PRO A 34 -6.45 2.10 10.27
N THR A 35 -5.90 1.41 11.27
CA THR A 35 -5.02 2.07 12.25
C THR A 35 -3.66 2.36 11.63
N SER A 36 -2.89 3.25 12.28
CA SER A 36 -1.54 3.54 11.81
C SER A 36 -0.66 2.29 11.83
N THR A 37 -0.87 1.41 12.80
CA THR A 37 -0.14 0.14 12.88
C THR A 37 -0.49 -0.76 11.68
N GLU A 38 -1.78 -0.84 11.34
CA GLU A 38 -2.21 -1.63 10.20
C GLU A 38 -1.62 -1.10 8.89
N LEU A 39 -1.61 0.21 8.72
CA LEU A 39 -1.03 0.83 7.54
C LEU A 39 0.47 0.58 7.45
N ALA A 40 1.19 0.74 8.55
CA ALA A 40 2.63 0.50 8.58
C ALA A 40 2.96 -0.96 8.26
N THR A 41 2.20 -1.90 8.82
CA THR A 41 2.38 -3.32 8.56
C THR A 41 2.13 -3.64 7.10
N GLU A 42 1.07 -3.06 6.53
CA GLU A 42 0.73 -3.31 5.13
C GLU A 42 1.77 -2.72 4.18
N VAL A 43 2.28 -1.52 4.47
CA VAL A 43 3.33 -0.92 3.67
C VAL A 43 4.57 -1.81 3.67
N THR A 44 4.95 -2.33 4.84
CA THR A 44 6.10 -3.23 4.96
C THR A 44 5.89 -4.50 4.14
N ARG A 45 4.69 -5.09 4.22
CA ARG A 45 4.35 -6.30 3.49
C ARG A 45 4.40 -6.07 1.97
N LEU A 46 3.80 -4.97 1.52
CA LEU A 46 3.78 -4.64 0.10
C LEU A 46 5.19 -4.35 -0.42
N GLN A 47 6.00 -3.66 0.39
CA GLN A 47 7.37 -3.35 0.01
C GLN A 47 8.19 -4.63 -0.17
N ALA A 48 8.02 -5.58 0.74
CA ALA A 48 8.73 -6.86 0.63
C ALA A 48 8.32 -7.62 -0.63
N ALA A 49 7.02 -7.63 -0.94
CA ALA A 49 6.53 -8.27 -2.16
C ALA A 49 7.07 -7.57 -3.41
N TYR A 50 7.10 -6.25 -3.39
CA TYR A 50 7.62 -5.46 -4.50
C TYR A 50 9.11 -5.74 -4.72
N ASP A 51 9.89 -5.78 -3.65
CA ASP A 51 11.32 -6.04 -3.74
C ASP A 51 11.59 -7.43 -4.32
N ALA A 52 10.80 -8.42 -3.92
CA ALA A 52 10.94 -9.77 -4.46
C ALA A 52 10.65 -9.81 -5.95
N GLN A 53 9.61 -9.09 -6.40
CA GLN A 53 9.27 -9.02 -7.81
C GLN A 53 10.32 -8.24 -8.61
N ALA A 54 10.87 -7.18 -8.02
CA ALA A 54 11.90 -6.39 -8.68
C ALA A 54 13.15 -7.22 -8.92
N TYR A 55 13.54 -8.05 -7.95
CA TYR A 55 14.66 -8.95 -8.12
C TYR A 55 14.43 -9.93 -9.26
N ALA A 56 13.25 -10.53 -9.32
CA ALA A 56 12.91 -11.48 -10.38
C ALA A 56 12.92 -10.82 -11.75
N ARG A 57 12.41 -9.59 -11.83
CA ARG A 57 12.39 -8.85 -13.09
C ARG A 57 13.79 -8.48 -13.57
N SER A 58 14.65 -8.05 -12.65
CA SER A 58 16.05 -7.74 -12.99
C SER A 58 16.77 -8.98 -13.49
N ARG A 59 16.53 -10.11 -12.85
CA ARG A 59 17.13 -11.37 -13.25
C ARG A 59 16.68 -11.79 -14.64
N LYS A 60 15.38 -11.66 -14.92
CA LYS A 60 14.86 -11.99 -16.24
C LYS A 60 15.47 -11.11 -17.32
N ALA A 61 15.60 -9.82 -17.06
CA ALA A 61 16.20 -8.90 -18.01
C ALA A 61 17.66 -9.26 -18.30
N ALA A 62 18.38 -9.77 -17.32
CA ALA A 62 19.76 -10.18 -17.49
C ALA A 62 19.90 -11.41 -18.41
N TYR A 63 18.88 -12.24 -18.46
CA TYR A 63 18.88 -13.41 -19.33
C TYR A 63 18.45 -13.13 -20.76
N ASP A 64 17.68 -12.09 -20.94
CA ASP A 64 17.23 -11.68 -22.27
C ASP A 64 18.29 -10.89 -23.00
#